data_0ff214640a37798bd7e0366d4da04395
#
_entry.id   0ff214640a37798bd7e0366d4da04395
#
_cell.length_a   1.000
_cell.length_b   1.000
_cell.length_c   1.000
_cell.angle_alpha   90.00
_cell.angle_beta   90.00
_cell.angle_gamma   90.00
#
_symmetry.space_group_name_H-M   'P 1'
#
loop_
_entity.id
_entity.type
_entity.pdbx_description
1 polymer ?
#
loop_
_entity_poly.entity_id
_entity_poly.type
_entity_poly.pdbx_seq_one_letter_code
_entity_poly.pdbx_strand_id
1 'polypeptide(L)'
;MHRGIHTLSSKATDAYEGTRDKVATFVNAASRNEIVYTRNASEAINLVAYSWGLNNLKAGDEIIVSVMEHHSNFVPWQMIAQKTGAVLKFVELTNTGEFNFEQYKTLVSDKTKLVAVAHISNVLGCQNPVKEICTTAHQNGAKVLIDACQSVPHIRVDVGEIDCDWLVASGHKMCAPTGIGFLYGKLELLEKMPPFLGGGEMISEVFFDHSTYAELPHKFEAGTPAIGEAIALGAAVDYLTNIGMEKIHNYEAELTTYLFEKLNQIPEVTIYGPQPNENGESRAALASFTVENLHPNDLSTMLDEAGVAIRSGHHCAQPLHQYLNISSTARASLSFYNTRDDIDAFIAALKETIEFLVILWDKRGVRSQESEVRRKERSKRRKRRKIQ
;
A
#
# COMPACT_ATOMS: atom_id res chain seq x y z
N MET A 1 -3.15 23.08 -23.80
CA MET A 1 -1.87 23.81 -23.66
C MET A 1 -0.72 22.98 -24.18
N HIS A 2 -0.66 21.74 -23.86
CA HIS A 2 0.36 20.76 -24.22
C HIS A 2 0.62 20.56 -25.73
N ARG A 3 -0.33 20.85 -26.62
CA ARG A 3 -0.17 20.77 -28.10
C ARG A 3 -0.02 22.13 -28.80
N GLY A 4 0.07 23.21 -28.06
CA GLY A 4 0.22 24.54 -28.68
C GLY A 4 1.64 24.81 -29.15
N ILE A 5 1.76 25.54 -30.27
CA ILE A 5 3.06 25.96 -30.84
C ILE A 5 3.49 27.31 -30.24
N HIS A 6 3.10 27.66 -29.04
CA HIS A 6 3.41 28.92 -28.39
C HIS A 6 4.25 28.73 -27.13
N THR A 7 4.95 29.77 -26.71
CA THR A 7 5.92 29.74 -25.60
C THR A 7 5.38 29.09 -24.30
N LEU A 8 4.13 29.36 -23.93
CA LEU A 8 3.55 28.77 -22.71
C LEU A 8 3.35 27.26 -22.83
N SER A 9 2.99 26.80 -24.03
CA SER A 9 2.85 25.38 -24.30
C SER A 9 4.19 24.66 -24.23
N SER A 10 5.24 25.23 -24.84
CA SER A 10 6.58 24.66 -24.77
C SER A 10 7.05 24.56 -23.32
N LYS A 11 6.97 25.62 -22.53
CA LYS A 11 7.34 25.62 -21.12
C LYS A 11 6.58 24.56 -20.31
N ALA A 12 5.28 24.38 -20.57
CA ALA A 12 4.48 23.34 -19.89
C ALA A 12 4.92 21.92 -20.29
N THR A 13 5.24 21.72 -21.58
CA THR A 13 5.75 20.43 -22.06
C THR A 13 7.14 20.14 -21.47
N ASP A 14 8.03 21.11 -21.46
CA ASP A 14 9.38 20.95 -20.90
C ASP A 14 9.33 20.60 -19.40
N ALA A 15 8.43 21.26 -18.64
CA ALA A 15 8.27 20.98 -17.22
C ALA A 15 7.62 19.59 -16.98
N TYR A 16 6.62 19.21 -17.79
CA TYR A 16 5.96 17.91 -17.72
C TYR A 16 6.93 16.78 -18.02
N GLU A 17 7.66 16.87 -19.13
CA GLU A 17 8.63 15.87 -19.54
C GLU A 17 9.88 15.87 -18.64
N GLY A 18 10.33 17.03 -18.17
CA GLY A 18 11.42 17.12 -17.20
C GLY A 18 11.11 16.43 -15.86
N THR A 19 9.84 16.37 -15.47
CA THR A 19 9.43 15.57 -14.30
C THR A 19 9.66 14.08 -14.53
N ARG A 20 9.46 13.60 -15.74
CA ARG A 20 9.69 12.18 -16.09
C ARG A 20 11.16 11.80 -15.90
N ASP A 21 12.08 12.69 -16.28
CA ASP A 21 13.51 12.51 -16.03
C ASP A 21 13.84 12.43 -14.53
N LYS A 22 13.19 13.29 -13.74
CA LYS A 22 13.36 13.28 -12.28
C LYS A 22 12.87 11.97 -11.66
N VAL A 23 11.69 11.50 -12.06
CA VAL A 23 11.15 10.22 -11.57
C VAL A 23 12.06 9.05 -11.99
N ALA A 24 12.52 9.02 -13.25
CA ALA A 24 13.44 8.00 -13.72
C ALA A 24 14.73 7.99 -12.89
N THR A 25 15.32 9.15 -12.64
CA THR A 25 16.51 9.27 -11.78
C THR A 25 16.23 8.86 -10.34
N PHE A 26 15.06 9.20 -9.80
CA PHE A 26 14.70 8.95 -8.41
C PHE A 26 14.57 7.46 -8.10
N VAL A 27 14.11 6.65 -9.06
CA VAL A 27 14.01 5.18 -8.93
C VAL A 27 15.14 4.43 -9.63
N ASN A 28 16.15 5.16 -10.16
CA ASN A 28 17.27 4.63 -10.92
C ASN A 28 16.85 3.80 -12.15
N ALA A 29 15.82 4.26 -12.88
CA ALA A 29 15.45 3.69 -14.19
C ALA A 29 16.49 4.05 -15.26
N ALA A 30 16.72 3.16 -16.22
CA ALA A 30 17.71 3.34 -17.28
C ALA A 30 17.28 4.40 -18.30
N SER A 31 15.99 4.63 -18.47
CA SER A 31 15.43 5.58 -19.43
C SER A 31 14.14 6.20 -18.91
N ARG A 32 13.91 7.47 -19.27
CA ARG A 32 12.62 8.14 -19.07
C ARG A 32 11.46 7.39 -19.76
N ASN A 33 11.74 6.66 -20.83
CA ASN A 33 10.75 5.90 -21.59
C ASN A 33 10.21 4.68 -20.82
N GLU A 34 10.86 4.32 -19.71
CA GLU A 34 10.39 3.29 -18.75
C GLU A 34 9.41 3.83 -17.72
N ILE A 35 9.15 5.15 -17.71
CA ILE A 35 8.23 5.80 -16.77
C ILE A 35 6.94 6.20 -17.50
N VAL A 36 5.83 5.61 -17.10
CA VAL A 36 4.49 5.91 -17.61
C VAL A 36 3.70 6.61 -16.49
N TYR A 37 3.14 7.77 -16.77
CA TYR A 37 2.26 8.44 -15.83
C TYR A 37 0.89 7.77 -15.76
N THR A 38 0.39 7.63 -14.53
CA THR A 38 -0.93 7.12 -14.22
C THR A 38 -1.58 8.00 -13.16
N ARG A 39 -2.89 7.88 -12.94
CA ARG A 39 -3.56 8.63 -11.87
C ARG A 39 -3.12 8.20 -10.47
N ASN A 40 -2.67 6.97 -10.32
CA ASN A 40 -2.18 6.36 -9.07
C ASN A 40 -1.67 4.94 -9.36
N ALA A 41 -1.09 4.28 -8.35
CA ALA A 41 -0.64 2.90 -8.45
C ALA A 41 -1.75 1.90 -8.80
N SER A 42 -3.00 2.12 -8.38
CA SER A 42 -4.12 1.23 -8.75
C SER A 42 -4.34 1.21 -10.26
N GLU A 43 -4.28 2.37 -10.94
CA GLU A 43 -4.34 2.44 -12.39
C GLU A 43 -3.12 1.79 -13.04
N ALA A 44 -1.92 2.01 -12.49
CA ALA A 44 -0.69 1.41 -12.98
C ALA A 44 -0.73 -0.13 -12.93
N ILE A 45 -1.21 -0.71 -11.84
CA ILE A 45 -1.39 -2.17 -11.71
C ILE A 45 -2.45 -2.68 -12.70
N ASN A 46 -3.57 -1.97 -12.85
CA ASN A 46 -4.58 -2.34 -13.85
C ASN A 46 -4.04 -2.24 -15.28
N LEU A 47 -3.20 -1.24 -15.59
CA LEU A 47 -2.53 -1.15 -16.89
C LEU A 47 -1.74 -2.44 -17.17
N VAL A 48 -0.88 -2.87 -16.25
CA VAL A 48 -0.13 -4.14 -16.42
C VAL A 48 -1.09 -5.33 -16.51
N ALA A 49 -2.10 -5.39 -15.64
CA ALA A 49 -3.05 -6.49 -15.61
C ALA A 49 -3.82 -6.64 -16.93
N TYR A 50 -4.32 -5.55 -17.50
CA TYR A 50 -5.09 -5.59 -18.74
C TYR A 50 -4.22 -5.62 -20.00
N SER A 51 -3.11 -4.87 -20.04
CA SER A 51 -2.26 -4.85 -21.22
C SER A 51 -1.34 -6.07 -21.30
N TRP A 52 -0.69 -6.45 -20.20
CA TRP A 52 0.16 -7.62 -20.20
C TRP A 52 -0.60 -8.90 -19.82
N GLY A 53 -1.35 -8.86 -18.72
CA GLY A 53 -1.97 -10.05 -18.16
C GLY A 53 -2.95 -10.75 -19.12
N LEU A 54 -3.89 -10.00 -19.74
CA LEU A 54 -4.84 -10.60 -20.69
C LEU A 54 -4.20 -11.17 -21.96
N ASN A 55 -3.01 -10.68 -22.34
CA ASN A 55 -2.35 -11.09 -23.57
C ASN A 55 -1.31 -12.19 -23.37
N ASN A 56 -0.89 -12.46 -22.12
CA ASN A 56 0.18 -13.40 -21.83
C ASN A 56 -0.23 -14.54 -20.89
N LEU A 57 -1.37 -14.42 -20.21
CA LEU A 57 -1.86 -15.44 -19.28
C LEU A 57 -2.96 -16.29 -19.93
N LYS A 58 -2.93 -17.58 -19.66
CA LYS A 58 -3.89 -18.58 -20.13
C LYS A 58 -4.28 -19.55 -19.02
N ALA A 59 -5.25 -20.41 -19.29
CA ALA A 59 -5.71 -21.42 -18.35
C ALA A 59 -4.57 -22.32 -17.87
N GLY A 60 -4.44 -22.45 -16.55
CA GLY A 60 -3.42 -23.23 -15.88
C GLY A 60 -2.10 -22.51 -15.60
N ASP A 61 -1.89 -21.30 -16.14
CA ASP A 61 -0.80 -20.43 -15.70
C ASP A 61 -1.04 -19.96 -14.25
N GLU A 62 0.03 -19.65 -13.53
CA GLU A 62 -0.04 -19.28 -12.13
C GLU A 62 0.37 -17.82 -11.91
N ILE A 63 -0.41 -17.15 -11.07
CA ILE A 63 -0.11 -15.81 -10.55
C ILE A 63 0.14 -15.93 -9.05
N ILE A 64 1.28 -15.50 -8.57
CA ILE A 64 1.60 -15.50 -7.13
C ILE A 64 1.42 -14.09 -6.59
N VAL A 65 0.64 -13.97 -5.51
CA VAL A 65 0.49 -12.76 -4.69
C VAL A 65 0.69 -13.12 -3.22
N SER A 66 0.93 -12.14 -2.36
CA SER A 66 0.96 -12.42 -0.91
C SER A 66 -0.40 -12.19 -0.26
N VAL A 67 -0.62 -12.76 0.93
CA VAL A 67 -1.83 -12.50 1.72
C VAL A 67 -1.86 -11.07 2.29
N MET A 68 -0.73 -10.35 2.28
CA MET A 68 -0.61 -8.99 2.82
C MET A 68 -0.89 -7.88 1.79
N GLU A 69 -1.23 -8.22 0.54
CA GLU A 69 -1.36 -7.24 -0.51
C GLU A 69 -2.49 -6.23 -0.26
N HIS A 70 -2.22 -4.97 -0.64
CA HIS A 70 -3.27 -3.97 -0.77
C HIS A 70 -4.28 -4.41 -1.85
N HIS A 71 -5.56 -4.07 -1.68
CA HIS A 71 -6.61 -4.43 -2.64
C HIS A 71 -6.25 -4.08 -4.10
N SER A 72 -5.51 -2.99 -4.31
CA SER A 72 -5.04 -2.59 -5.65
C SER A 72 -4.10 -3.60 -6.30
N ASN A 73 -3.32 -4.34 -5.50
CA ASN A 73 -2.42 -5.40 -5.96
C ASN A 73 -2.98 -6.81 -5.72
N PHE A 74 -4.27 -6.91 -5.47
CA PHE A 74 -4.98 -8.18 -5.24
C PHE A 74 -6.13 -8.36 -6.22
N VAL A 75 -7.07 -7.41 -6.24
CA VAL A 75 -8.32 -7.50 -7.02
C VAL A 75 -8.09 -7.57 -8.54
N PRO A 76 -7.19 -6.78 -9.16
CA PRO A 76 -6.95 -6.90 -10.60
C PRO A 76 -6.51 -8.30 -11.01
N TRP A 77 -5.69 -8.97 -10.20
CA TRP A 77 -5.23 -10.33 -10.50
C TRP A 77 -6.33 -11.36 -10.35
N GLN A 78 -7.27 -11.19 -9.40
CA GLN A 78 -8.49 -12.00 -9.35
C GLN A 78 -9.31 -11.86 -10.65
N MET A 79 -9.50 -10.62 -11.12
CA MET A 79 -10.25 -10.34 -12.34
C MET A 79 -9.58 -10.95 -13.58
N ILE A 80 -8.26 -10.87 -13.67
CA ILE A 80 -7.49 -11.46 -14.77
C ILE A 80 -7.53 -12.99 -14.70
N ALA A 81 -7.33 -13.59 -13.53
CA ALA A 81 -7.42 -15.03 -13.34
C ALA A 81 -8.80 -15.57 -13.76
N GLN A 82 -9.89 -14.88 -13.39
CA GLN A 82 -11.25 -15.26 -13.81
C GLN A 82 -11.43 -15.21 -15.33
N LYS A 83 -10.81 -14.25 -16.03
CA LYS A 83 -10.94 -14.07 -17.47
C LYS A 83 -10.07 -15.05 -18.26
N THR A 84 -8.89 -15.38 -17.77
CA THR A 84 -7.88 -16.18 -18.49
C THR A 84 -7.90 -17.66 -18.11
N GLY A 85 -8.47 -18.01 -16.95
CA GLY A 85 -8.38 -19.32 -16.35
C GLY A 85 -7.06 -19.57 -15.62
N ALA A 86 -6.26 -18.54 -15.40
CA ALA A 86 -5.06 -18.60 -14.57
C ALA A 86 -5.42 -18.86 -13.10
N VAL A 87 -4.48 -19.40 -12.34
CA VAL A 87 -4.65 -19.81 -10.94
C VAL A 87 -3.90 -18.84 -10.04
N LEU A 88 -4.60 -18.27 -9.04
CA LEU A 88 -3.97 -17.49 -8.00
C LEU A 88 -3.38 -18.39 -6.92
N LYS A 89 -2.13 -18.14 -6.57
CA LYS A 89 -1.44 -18.71 -5.41
C LYS A 89 -1.07 -17.63 -4.41
N PHE A 90 -1.08 -17.99 -3.14
CA PHE A 90 -0.89 -17.03 -2.06
C PHE A 90 0.32 -17.41 -1.22
N VAL A 91 1.23 -16.45 -1.05
CA VAL A 91 2.31 -16.57 -0.08
C VAL A 91 1.79 -16.12 1.27
N GLU A 92 1.89 -17.00 2.25
CA GLU A 92 1.49 -16.76 3.63
C GLU A 92 2.54 -15.97 4.40
N LEU A 93 2.26 -15.70 5.68
CA LEU A 93 3.20 -15.05 6.57
C LEU A 93 4.00 -16.07 7.36
N THR A 94 5.18 -15.64 7.82
CA THR A 94 5.89 -16.31 8.91
C THR A 94 5.15 -16.11 10.24
N ASN A 95 5.58 -16.80 11.28
CA ASN A 95 5.04 -16.62 12.63
C ASN A 95 5.27 -15.20 13.19
N THR A 96 6.21 -14.45 12.62
CA THR A 96 6.53 -13.06 12.97
C THR A 96 5.78 -12.03 12.14
N GLY A 97 4.96 -12.48 11.17
CA GLY A 97 4.16 -11.60 10.30
C GLY A 97 4.93 -11.07 9.09
N GLU A 98 6.03 -11.70 8.70
CA GLU A 98 6.82 -11.37 7.53
C GLU A 98 6.43 -12.24 6.32
N PHE A 99 6.85 -11.85 5.12
CA PHE A 99 6.68 -12.65 3.90
C PHE A 99 7.40 -14.01 4.04
N ASN A 100 6.69 -15.11 3.85
CA ASN A 100 7.26 -16.46 3.97
C ASN A 100 8.04 -16.82 2.70
N PHE A 101 9.30 -16.40 2.64
CA PHE A 101 10.16 -16.61 1.48
C PHE A 101 10.44 -18.09 1.22
N GLU A 102 10.52 -18.93 2.26
CA GLU A 102 10.71 -20.37 2.09
C GLU A 102 9.49 -21.03 1.41
N GLN A 103 8.27 -20.67 1.83
CA GLN A 103 7.06 -21.12 1.16
C GLN A 103 7.01 -20.59 -0.28
N TYR A 104 7.36 -19.30 -0.51
CA TYR A 104 7.40 -18.72 -1.84
C TYR A 104 8.24 -19.56 -2.81
N LYS A 105 9.45 -19.97 -2.41
CA LYS A 105 10.31 -20.84 -3.25
C LYS A 105 9.65 -22.15 -3.63
N THR A 106 8.78 -22.70 -2.79
CA THR A 106 8.05 -23.94 -3.08
C THR A 106 6.82 -23.70 -3.97
N LEU A 107 6.27 -22.49 -3.97
CA LEU A 107 5.10 -22.12 -4.79
C LEU A 107 5.49 -21.81 -6.24
N VAL A 108 6.68 -21.25 -6.45
CA VAL A 108 7.18 -20.91 -7.79
C VAL A 108 7.43 -22.17 -8.61
N SER A 109 6.92 -22.19 -9.82
CA SER A 109 7.06 -23.31 -10.76
C SER A 109 7.19 -22.81 -12.20
N ASP A 110 7.38 -23.72 -13.15
CA ASP A 110 7.37 -23.43 -14.60
C ASP A 110 6.03 -22.88 -15.12
N LYS A 111 4.94 -23.11 -14.36
CA LYS A 111 3.63 -22.53 -14.62
C LYS A 111 3.48 -21.11 -14.12
N THR A 112 4.32 -20.67 -13.19
CA THR A 112 4.29 -19.30 -12.66
C THR A 112 4.68 -18.33 -13.77
N LYS A 113 3.79 -17.39 -14.08
CA LYS A 113 4.01 -16.35 -15.10
C LYS A 113 4.13 -14.98 -14.53
N LEU A 114 3.54 -14.75 -13.36
CA LEU A 114 3.55 -13.47 -12.68
C LEU A 114 3.70 -13.66 -11.17
N VAL A 115 4.53 -12.81 -10.58
CA VAL A 115 4.57 -12.55 -9.14
C VAL A 115 4.24 -11.08 -8.92
N ALA A 116 3.24 -10.78 -8.11
CA ALA A 116 2.84 -9.40 -7.82
C ALA A 116 2.78 -9.19 -6.31
N VAL A 117 3.76 -8.46 -5.76
CA VAL A 117 3.93 -8.31 -4.30
C VAL A 117 4.26 -6.87 -3.92
N ALA A 118 3.86 -6.50 -2.71
CA ALA A 118 4.27 -5.24 -2.11
C ALA A 118 5.76 -5.26 -1.73
N HIS A 119 6.46 -4.15 -1.88
CA HIS A 119 7.81 -3.98 -1.34
C HIS A 119 7.76 -3.82 0.19
N ILE A 120 6.84 -2.99 0.67
CA ILE A 120 6.58 -2.80 2.10
C ILE A 120 5.07 -2.92 2.34
N SER A 121 4.69 -3.71 3.35
CA SER A 121 3.29 -3.86 3.73
C SER A 121 2.74 -2.59 4.37
N ASN A 122 1.61 -2.11 3.86
CA ASN A 122 0.91 -0.95 4.43
C ASN A 122 0.15 -1.24 5.74
N VAL A 123 0.14 -2.49 6.18
CA VAL A 123 -0.49 -2.93 7.44
C VAL A 123 0.54 -3.43 8.42
N LEU A 124 1.36 -4.40 8.01
CA LEU A 124 2.34 -5.05 8.89
C LEU A 124 3.64 -4.26 9.01
N GLY A 125 3.90 -3.36 8.06
CA GLY A 125 5.12 -2.55 8.01
C GLY A 125 6.38 -3.34 7.59
N CYS A 126 6.32 -4.66 7.45
CA CYS A 126 7.47 -5.47 7.04
C CYS A 126 7.94 -5.10 5.63
N GLN A 127 9.25 -5.08 5.45
CA GLN A 127 9.90 -4.94 4.15
C GLN A 127 10.16 -6.34 3.57
N ASN A 128 9.63 -6.59 2.38
CA ASN A 128 9.77 -7.86 1.70
C ASN A 128 11.10 -7.94 0.91
N PRO A 129 11.71 -9.13 0.79
CA PRO A 129 12.98 -9.33 0.10
C PRO A 129 12.77 -9.35 -1.43
N VAL A 130 12.42 -8.17 -2.01
CA VAL A 130 11.96 -8.07 -3.41
C VAL A 130 13.04 -8.44 -4.43
N LYS A 131 14.32 -8.23 -4.13
CA LYS A 131 15.43 -8.63 -4.97
C LYS A 131 15.52 -10.16 -5.11
N GLU A 132 15.43 -10.86 -3.99
CA GLU A 132 15.43 -12.33 -3.94
C GLU A 132 14.16 -12.90 -4.56
N ILE A 133 13.03 -12.22 -4.39
CA ILE A 133 11.75 -12.58 -5.03
C ILE A 133 11.89 -12.48 -6.56
N CYS A 134 12.43 -11.36 -7.08
CA CYS A 134 12.67 -11.17 -8.51
C CYS A 134 13.63 -12.23 -9.06
N THR A 135 14.75 -12.45 -8.38
CA THR A 135 15.75 -13.46 -8.79
C THR A 135 15.11 -14.85 -8.91
N THR A 136 14.34 -15.28 -7.91
CA THR A 136 13.67 -16.59 -7.90
C THR A 136 12.60 -16.69 -8.98
N ALA A 137 11.80 -15.64 -9.20
CA ALA A 137 10.79 -15.60 -10.25
C ALA A 137 11.41 -15.70 -11.64
N HIS A 138 12.45 -14.91 -11.93
CA HIS A 138 13.14 -14.90 -13.22
C HIS A 138 13.82 -16.21 -13.55
N GLN A 139 14.39 -16.91 -12.58
CA GLN A 139 14.95 -18.25 -12.77
C GLN A 139 13.91 -19.27 -13.26
N ASN A 140 12.64 -19.02 -13.02
CA ASN A 140 11.50 -19.84 -13.44
C ASN A 140 10.72 -19.21 -14.62
N GLY A 141 11.24 -18.14 -15.23
CA GLY A 141 10.62 -17.47 -16.37
C GLY A 141 9.40 -16.60 -16.05
N ALA A 142 9.13 -16.35 -14.78
CA ALA A 142 8.02 -15.49 -14.33
C ALA A 142 8.43 -14.02 -14.34
N LYS A 143 7.45 -13.12 -14.55
CA LYS A 143 7.60 -11.67 -14.45
C LYS A 143 7.22 -11.19 -13.05
N VAL A 144 7.77 -10.02 -12.64
CA VAL A 144 7.55 -9.48 -11.30
C VAL A 144 7.05 -8.04 -11.35
N LEU A 145 5.91 -7.79 -10.67
CA LEU A 145 5.40 -6.47 -10.38
C LEU A 145 5.55 -6.17 -8.89
N ILE A 146 6.16 -5.03 -8.58
CA ILE A 146 6.36 -4.55 -7.22
C ILE A 146 5.43 -3.36 -6.93
N ASP A 147 4.55 -3.49 -5.93
CA ASP A 147 3.85 -2.34 -5.35
C ASP A 147 4.78 -1.63 -4.36
N ALA A 148 5.33 -0.51 -4.81
CA ALA A 148 6.28 0.30 -4.06
C ALA A 148 5.63 1.53 -3.39
N CYS A 149 4.31 1.54 -3.23
CA CYS A 149 3.59 2.67 -2.64
C CYS A 149 4.01 3.02 -1.21
N GLN A 150 4.55 2.06 -0.47
CA GLN A 150 5.05 2.26 0.90
C GLN A 150 6.58 2.24 0.99
N SER A 151 7.29 2.07 -0.12
CA SER A 151 8.76 2.12 -0.14
C SER A 151 9.29 3.39 -0.77
N VAL A 152 8.78 3.78 -1.95
CA VAL A 152 9.26 4.96 -2.69
C VAL A 152 9.26 6.26 -1.85
N PRO A 153 8.26 6.54 -0.96
CA PRO A 153 8.30 7.74 -0.13
C PRO A 153 9.24 7.66 1.08
N HIS A 154 9.71 6.47 1.46
CA HIS A 154 10.36 6.26 2.76
C HIS A 154 11.79 5.72 2.68
N ILE A 155 12.13 4.99 1.61
CA ILE A 155 13.45 4.40 1.40
C ILE A 155 13.95 4.67 -0.01
N ARG A 156 15.27 4.56 -0.21
CA ARG A 156 15.82 4.54 -1.58
C ARG A 156 15.34 3.29 -2.30
N VAL A 157 14.73 3.48 -3.46
CA VAL A 157 14.31 2.40 -4.36
C VAL A 157 15.13 2.45 -5.63
N ASP A 158 15.74 1.33 -5.99
CA ASP A 158 16.60 1.18 -7.16
C ASP A 158 16.06 0.02 -8.01
N VAL A 159 15.39 0.35 -9.11
CA VAL A 159 14.75 -0.67 -9.97
C VAL A 159 15.78 -1.55 -10.70
N GLY A 160 16.97 -1.02 -10.96
CA GLY A 160 18.07 -1.78 -11.55
C GLY A 160 18.65 -2.80 -10.57
N GLU A 161 18.74 -2.46 -9.29
CA GLU A 161 19.21 -3.36 -8.25
C GLU A 161 18.18 -4.42 -7.89
N ILE A 162 16.89 -4.05 -7.82
CA ILE A 162 15.75 -4.96 -7.55
C ILE A 162 15.55 -5.92 -8.74
N ASP A 163 15.81 -5.44 -9.95
CA ASP A 163 15.58 -6.12 -11.24
C ASP A 163 14.11 -6.51 -11.46
N CYS A 164 13.15 -5.71 -10.96
CA CYS A 164 11.73 -5.97 -11.22
C CYS A 164 11.35 -5.65 -12.67
N ASP A 165 10.31 -6.31 -13.17
CA ASP A 165 9.77 -6.06 -14.52
C ASP A 165 8.87 -4.84 -14.54
N TRP A 166 8.14 -4.59 -13.45
CA TRP A 166 7.31 -3.41 -13.21
C TRP A 166 7.39 -2.98 -11.74
N LEU A 167 7.30 -1.66 -11.54
CA LEU A 167 7.16 -1.07 -10.22
C LEU A 167 6.12 0.06 -10.27
N VAL A 168 5.29 0.17 -9.24
CA VAL A 168 4.24 1.17 -9.19
C VAL A 168 4.30 2.02 -7.92
N ALA A 169 4.00 3.32 -8.06
CA ALA A 169 3.89 4.23 -6.92
C ALA A 169 2.79 5.27 -7.12
N SER A 170 2.28 5.81 -6.01
CA SER A 170 1.28 6.87 -5.98
C SER A 170 1.88 8.16 -5.44
N GLY A 171 1.73 9.26 -6.18
CA GLY A 171 2.30 10.55 -5.85
C GLY A 171 1.85 11.12 -4.49
N HIS A 172 0.57 10.96 -4.14
CA HIS A 172 0.03 11.49 -2.87
C HIS A 172 0.67 10.88 -1.60
N LYS A 173 1.41 9.77 -1.73
CA LYS A 173 2.17 9.18 -0.62
C LYS A 173 3.59 9.71 -0.53
N MET A 174 4.08 10.38 -1.57
CA MET A 174 5.42 10.95 -1.66
C MET A 174 5.41 12.49 -1.76
N CYS A 175 4.55 13.12 -0.98
CA CYS A 175 4.38 14.59 -0.88
C CYS A 175 3.87 15.27 -2.17
N ALA A 176 3.43 14.51 -3.17
CA ALA A 176 2.84 15.04 -4.39
C ALA A 176 1.30 15.14 -4.29
N PRO A 177 0.63 15.82 -5.23
CA PRO A 177 -0.83 15.88 -5.28
C PRO A 177 -1.48 14.50 -5.48
N THR A 178 -2.78 14.44 -5.20
CA THR A 178 -3.64 13.35 -5.68
C THR A 178 -3.77 13.42 -7.20
N GLY A 179 -4.17 12.31 -7.83
CA GLY A 179 -4.41 12.27 -9.28
C GLY A 179 -3.17 12.03 -10.15
N ILE A 180 -2.02 11.79 -9.54
CA ILE A 180 -0.77 11.42 -10.21
C ILE A 180 -0.09 10.25 -9.50
N GLY A 181 0.49 9.37 -10.28
CA GLY A 181 1.36 8.27 -9.91
C GLY A 181 2.17 7.85 -11.12
N PHE A 182 2.93 6.78 -11.00
CA PHE A 182 3.69 6.26 -12.12
C PHE A 182 3.80 4.74 -12.09
N LEU A 183 3.98 4.20 -13.28
CA LEU A 183 4.47 2.86 -13.56
C LEU A 183 5.90 2.99 -14.07
N TYR A 184 6.86 2.30 -13.44
CA TYR A 184 8.08 1.89 -14.09
C TYR A 184 7.87 0.55 -14.77
N GLY A 185 8.39 0.36 -15.95
CA GLY A 185 8.41 -0.94 -16.64
C GLY A 185 9.66 -1.08 -17.52
N LYS A 186 10.24 -2.28 -17.53
CA LYS A 186 11.36 -2.57 -18.45
C LYS A 186 10.95 -2.25 -19.89
N LEU A 187 11.81 -1.50 -20.59
CA LEU A 187 11.51 -0.96 -21.93
C LEU A 187 11.00 -2.03 -22.89
N GLU A 188 11.67 -3.16 -22.95
CA GLU A 188 11.33 -4.31 -23.82
C GLU A 188 9.96 -4.93 -23.54
N LEU A 189 9.47 -4.81 -22.32
CA LEU A 189 8.12 -5.26 -21.93
C LEU A 189 7.08 -4.23 -22.33
N LEU A 190 7.32 -2.96 -22.05
CA LEU A 190 6.43 -1.87 -22.44
C LEU A 190 6.25 -1.80 -23.96
N GLU A 191 7.31 -2.04 -24.74
CA GLU A 191 7.24 -2.10 -26.21
C GLU A 191 6.26 -3.15 -26.70
N LYS A 192 6.28 -4.35 -26.08
CA LYS A 192 5.45 -5.49 -26.48
C LYS A 192 4.01 -5.43 -25.93
N MET A 193 3.78 -4.66 -24.88
CA MET A 193 2.44 -4.53 -24.28
C MET A 193 1.52 -3.71 -25.21
N PRO A 194 0.29 -4.16 -25.47
CA PRO A 194 -0.71 -3.33 -26.16
C PRO A 194 -1.10 -2.12 -25.29
N PRO A 195 -1.67 -1.06 -25.90
CA PRO A 195 -2.21 0.07 -25.14
C PRO A 195 -3.24 -0.35 -24.11
N PHE A 196 -3.34 0.42 -23.02
CA PHE A 196 -4.33 0.21 -21.98
C PHE A 196 -5.64 0.97 -22.26
N LEU A 197 -5.51 2.26 -22.54
CA LEU A 197 -6.63 3.14 -22.89
C LEU A 197 -6.47 3.63 -24.33
N GLY A 198 -7.58 3.77 -25.03
CA GLY A 198 -7.60 4.35 -26.36
C GLY A 198 -8.09 5.80 -26.36
N GLY A 199 -7.49 6.64 -27.18
CA GLY A 199 -7.89 8.05 -27.30
C GLY A 199 -6.87 8.90 -28.08
N GLY A 200 -6.94 10.21 -27.93
CA GLY A 200 -5.93 11.10 -28.44
C GLY A 200 -4.61 10.98 -27.64
N GLU A 201 -3.55 11.55 -28.10
CA GLU A 201 -2.15 11.54 -27.60
C GLU A 201 -1.43 10.20 -27.80
N MET A 202 -2.07 9.07 -27.51
CA MET A 202 -1.47 7.74 -27.50
C MET A 202 -1.38 7.10 -28.89
N ILE A 203 -1.86 7.75 -29.91
CA ILE A 203 -1.87 7.30 -31.31
C ILE A 203 -0.80 8.01 -32.15
N SER A 204 -0.28 7.34 -33.18
CA SER A 204 0.52 7.95 -34.25
C SER A 204 -0.38 8.29 -35.45
N GLU A 205 -1.11 7.31 -35.98
CA GLU A 205 -2.06 7.48 -37.08
C GLU A 205 -3.35 6.73 -36.78
N VAL A 206 -4.47 7.26 -37.29
CA VAL A 206 -5.80 6.65 -37.17
C VAL A 206 -6.40 6.47 -38.57
N PHE A 207 -6.72 5.23 -38.89
CA PHE A 207 -7.44 4.83 -40.13
C PHE A 207 -8.86 4.41 -39.79
N PHE A 208 -9.67 4.13 -40.80
CA PHE A 208 -11.04 3.70 -40.57
C PHE A 208 -11.16 2.31 -39.92
N ASP A 209 -10.19 1.44 -40.14
CA ASP A 209 -10.20 0.03 -39.74
C ASP A 209 -9.14 -0.32 -38.69
N HIS A 210 -8.12 0.54 -38.47
CA HIS A 210 -7.07 0.32 -37.50
C HIS A 210 -6.42 1.65 -37.05
N SER A 211 -5.52 1.55 -36.07
CA SER A 211 -4.70 2.68 -35.60
C SER A 211 -3.29 2.20 -35.31
N THR A 212 -2.33 3.10 -35.49
CA THR A 212 -0.96 2.93 -35.00
C THR A 212 -0.75 3.76 -33.73
N TYR A 213 0.21 3.37 -32.90
CA TYR A 213 0.37 3.93 -31.58
C TYR A 213 1.62 4.78 -31.49
N ALA A 214 1.60 5.74 -30.57
CA ALA A 214 2.72 6.60 -30.28
C ALA A 214 3.90 5.81 -29.66
N GLU A 215 5.08 6.39 -29.71
CA GLU A 215 6.28 5.91 -29.03
C GLU A 215 6.08 5.86 -27.50
N LEU A 216 6.89 5.06 -26.81
CA LEU A 216 6.92 5.05 -25.36
C LEU A 216 7.40 6.39 -24.80
N PRO A 217 6.84 6.81 -23.67
CA PRO A 217 5.79 6.17 -22.86
C PRO A 217 4.37 6.56 -23.30
N HIS A 218 4.22 7.47 -24.26
CA HIS A 218 2.94 8.09 -24.66
C HIS A 218 1.90 7.08 -25.16
N LYS A 219 2.29 5.92 -25.66
CA LYS A 219 1.42 4.79 -25.99
C LYS A 219 0.42 4.43 -24.86
N PHE A 220 0.79 4.68 -23.61
CA PHE A 220 -0.04 4.35 -22.44
C PHE A 220 -0.75 5.57 -21.82
N GLU A 221 -0.53 6.77 -22.36
CA GLU A 221 -1.02 8.05 -21.81
C GLU A 221 -2.10 8.66 -22.71
N ALA A 222 -3.31 8.08 -22.67
CA ALA A 222 -4.41 8.53 -23.52
C ALA A 222 -5.09 9.79 -22.98
N GLY A 223 -5.38 10.73 -23.87
CA GLY A 223 -6.07 11.99 -23.58
C GLY A 223 -5.16 13.07 -23.04
N THR A 224 -5.73 14.23 -22.70
CA THR A 224 -4.96 15.32 -22.11
C THR A 224 -4.43 14.90 -20.73
N PRO A 225 -3.12 14.90 -20.51
CA PRO A 225 -2.55 14.39 -19.24
C PRO A 225 -2.78 15.35 -18.07
N ALA A 226 -2.57 14.85 -16.86
CA ALA A 226 -2.59 15.63 -15.62
C ALA A 226 -1.31 16.49 -15.50
N ILE A 227 -1.20 17.55 -16.30
CA ILE A 227 0.03 18.35 -16.48
C ILE A 227 0.46 19.00 -15.17
N GLY A 228 -0.48 19.64 -14.45
CA GLY A 228 -0.20 20.33 -13.19
C GLY A 228 0.27 19.37 -12.10
N GLU A 229 -0.41 18.25 -11.98
CA GLU A 229 -0.11 17.20 -11.00
C GLU A 229 1.23 16.52 -11.29
N ALA A 230 1.54 16.29 -12.57
CA ALA A 230 2.85 15.74 -12.98
C ALA A 230 4.00 16.70 -12.64
N ILE A 231 3.85 17.98 -12.96
CA ILE A 231 4.85 19.00 -12.61
C ILE A 231 5.05 19.09 -11.09
N ALA A 232 3.94 19.02 -10.33
CA ALA A 232 3.99 19.02 -8.86
C ALA A 232 4.61 17.72 -8.29
N LEU A 233 4.44 16.57 -8.96
CA LEU A 233 5.19 15.35 -8.64
C LEU A 233 6.70 15.58 -8.77
N GLY A 234 7.14 16.29 -9.82
CA GLY A 234 8.54 16.65 -10.00
C GLY A 234 9.09 17.52 -8.86
N ALA A 235 8.28 18.46 -8.36
CA ALA A 235 8.66 19.26 -7.20
C ALA A 235 8.75 18.42 -5.91
N ALA A 236 7.86 17.45 -5.74
CA ALA A 236 7.92 16.51 -4.61
C ALA A 236 9.16 15.61 -4.68
N VAL A 237 9.52 15.13 -5.85
CA VAL A 237 10.77 14.36 -6.06
C VAL A 237 12.00 15.20 -5.71
N ASP A 238 12.05 16.46 -6.17
CA ASP A 238 13.14 17.39 -5.81
C ASP A 238 13.20 17.59 -4.28
N TYR A 239 12.05 17.77 -3.63
CA TYR A 239 11.96 17.96 -2.19
C TYR A 239 12.52 16.77 -1.41
N LEU A 240 12.07 15.55 -1.72
CA LEU A 240 12.56 14.33 -1.09
C LEU A 240 14.04 14.08 -1.35
N THR A 241 14.49 14.32 -2.60
CA THR A 241 15.90 14.19 -2.99
C THR A 241 16.78 15.17 -2.22
N ASN A 242 16.34 16.42 -2.03
CA ASN A 242 17.10 17.45 -1.31
C ASN A 242 17.20 17.15 0.19
N ILE A 243 16.19 16.52 0.80
CA ILE A 243 16.30 16.01 2.19
C ILE A 243 17.28 14.84 2.22
N GLY A 244 17.19 13.94 1.25
CA GLY A 244 17.97 12.71 1.11
C GLY A 244 17.24 11.50 1.66
N MET A 245 16.99 10.49 0.81
CA MET A 245 16.22 9.31 1.16
C MET A 245 16.83 8.50 2.30
N GLU A 246 18.16 8.43 2.42
CA GLU A 246 18.84 7.78 3.54
C GLU A 246 18.57 8.50 4.87
N LYS A 247 18.54 9.84 4.87
CA LYS A 247 18.22 10.62 6.08
C LYS A 247 16.77 10.42 6.50
N ILE A 248 15.85 10.39 5.53
CA ILE A 248 14.43 10.09 5.77
C ILE A 248 14.31 8.71 6.42
N HIS A 249 14.91 7.70 5.80
CA HIS A 249 14.86 6.31 6.30
C HIS A 249 15.40 6.19 7.73
N ASN A 250 16.60 6.72 7.97
CA ASN A 250 17.24 6.63 9.29
C ASN A 250 16.40 7.33 10.39
N TYR A 251 15.87 8.51 10.08
CA TYR A 251 15.04 9.24 11.02
C TYR A 251 13.71 8.52 11.30
N GLU A 252 13.06 7.99 10.27
CA GLU A 252 11.84 7.20 10.44
C GLU A 252 12.11 5.88 11.19
N ALA A 253 13.29 5.27 11.05
CA ALA A 253 13.71 4.12 11.83
C ALA A 253 13.84 4.44 13.33
N GLU A 254 14.43 5.59 13.68
CA GLU A 254 14.48 6.08 15.06
C GLU A 254 13.07 6.30 15.65
N LEU A 255 12.17 6.94 14.89
CA LEU A 255 10.79 7.14 15.30
C LEU A 255 10.04 5.82 15.46
N THR A 256 10.30 4.85 14.58
CA THR A 256 9.70 3.52 14.63
C THR A 256 10.10 2.79 15.91
N THR A 257 11.37 2.76 16.23
CA THR A 257 11.90 2.17 17.47
C THR A 257 11.22 2.80 18.68
N TYR A 258 11.16 4.13 18.73
CA TYR A 258 10.54 4.85 19.83
C TYR A 258 9.04 4.58 19.95
N LEU A 259 8.30 4.54 18.83
CA LEU A 259 6.88 4.19 18.81
C LEU A 259 6.63 2.79 19.39
N PHE A 260 7.44 1.82 18.98
CA PHE A 260 7.31 0.43 19.45
C PHE A 260 7.69 0.27 20.91
N GLU A 261 8.73 0.95 21.39
CA GLU A 261 9.09 0.98 22.81
C GLU A 261 7.92 1.46 23.67
N LYS A 262 7.22 2.50 23.22
CA LYS A 262 6.06 3.06 23.94
C LYS A 262 4.82 2.17 23.86
N LEU A 263 4.49 1.64 22.68
CA LEU A 263 3.33 0.77 22.50
C LEU A 263 3.47 -0.56 23.26
N ASN A 264 4.67 -1.14 23.28
CA ASN A 264 4.96 -2.40 24.01
C ASN A 264 4.83 -2.27 25.54
N GLN A 265 4.78 -1.03 26.07
CA GLN A 265 4.53 -0.77 27.50
C GLN A 265 3.03 -0.76 27.86
N ILE A 266 2.12 -0.91 26.90
CA ILE A 266 0.68 -0.91 27.11
C ILE A 266 0.17 -2.34 26.98
N PRO A 267 -0.16 -3.03 28.10
CA PRO A 267 -0.50 -4.46 28.08
C PRO A 267 -1.73 -4.81 27.21
N GLU A 268 -2.69 -3.87 27.09
CA GLU A 268 -3.92 -4.04 26.36
C GLU A 268 -3.72 -3.95 24.83
N VAL A 269 -2.53 -3.54 24.35
CA VAL A 269 -2.22 -3.37 22.94
C VAL A 269 -1.60 -4.63 22.37
N THR A 270 -2.15 -5.12 21.27
CA THR A 270 -1.55 -6.17 20.43
C THR A 270 -1.12 -5.57 19.11
N ILE A 271 0.18 -5.58 18.80
CA ILE A 271 0.76 -5.06 17.55
C ILE A 271 0.88 -6.20 16.53
N TYR A 272 0.56 -5.92 15.26
CA TYR A 272 0.66 -6.87 14.15
C TYR A 272 1.87 -6.55 13.26
N GLY A 273 2.54 -7.60 12.81
CA GLY A 273 3.78 -7.53 12.02
C GLY A 273 5.04 -7.63 12.88
N PRO A 274 6.23 -7.65 12.25
CA PRO A 274 7.49 -7.85 12.96
C PRO A 274 7.79 -6.68 13.89
N GLN A 275 8.48 -6.96 14.97
CA GLN A 275 9.11 -5.92 15.79
C GLN A 275 10.24 -5.25 14.99
N PRO A 276 10.56 -3.97 15.22
CA PRO A 276 11.72 -3.35 14.62
C PRO A 276 12.99 -4.09 15.08
N ASN A 277 13.99 -4.21 14.19
CA ASN A 277 15.34 -4.62 14.59
C ASN A 277 15.97 -3.53 15.48
N GLU A 278 17.17 -3.79 16.00
CA GLU A 278 17.87 -2.86 16.91
C GLU A 278 18.00 -1.43 16.35
N ASN A 279 18.09 -1.30 15.03
CA ASN A 279 18.21 -0.01 14.35
C ASN A 279 16.87 0.53 13.79
N GLY A 280 15.75 -0.23 13.89
CA GLY A 280 14.46 0.15 13.32
C GLY A 280 14.34 0.02 11.78
N GLU A 281 15.41 -0.31 11.09
CA GLU A 281 15.54 -0.26 9.63
C GLU A 281 14.77 -1.35 8.87
N SER A 282 14.34 -2.41 9.56
CA SER A 282 13.71 -3.58 8.95
C SER A 282 12.24 -3.40 8.59
N ARG A 283 11.67 -2.21 8.85
CA ARG A 283 10.25 -1.96 8.65
C ARG A 283 9.91 -0.50 8.43
N ALA A 284 8.69 -0.26 7.89
CA ALA A 284 8.14 1.09 7.76
C ALA A 284 7.72 1.68 9.11
N ALA A 285 7.71 2.99 9.18
CA ALA A 285 7.33 3.80 10.34
C ALA A 285 5.81 3.79 10.59
N LEU A 286 5.25 2.61 10.81
CA LEU A 286 3.83 2.42 11.12
C LEU A 286 3.65 1.26 12.09
N ALA A 287 2.59 1.31 12.89
CA ALA A 287 2.13 0.21 13.74
C ALA A 287 0.64 0.00 13.55
N SER A 288 0.25 -1.21 13.09
CA SER A 288 -1.14 -1.65 13.12
C SER A 288 -1.37 -2.46 14.38
N PHE A 289 -2.42 -2.14 15.11
CA PHE A 289 -2.65 -2.74 16.42
C PHE A 289 -4.14 -2.86 16.75
N THR A 290 -4.45 -3.71 17.71
CA THR A 290 -5.75 -3.77 18.40
C THR A 290 -5.55 -3.44 19.87
N VAL A 291 -6.61 -2.99 20.51
CA VAL A 291 -6.69 -2.81 21.96
C VAL A 291 -7.73 -3.78 22.48
N GLU A 292 -7.42 -4.48 23.57
CA GLU A 292 -8.31 -5.47 24.15
C GLU A 292 -9.70 -4.87 24.47
N ASN A 293 -10.76 -5.57 24.06
CA ASN A 293 -12.17 -5.15 24.26
C ASN A 293 -12.54 -3.79 23.64
N LEU A 294 -11.74 -3.23 22.74
CA LEU A 294 -11.98 -1.93 22.13
C LEU A 294 -12.02 -2.03 20.60
N HIS A 295 -13.15 -1.57 20.02
CA HIS A 295 -13.22 -1.56 18.56
C HIS A 295 -12.34 -0.44 17.96
N PRO A 296 -11.53 -0.72 16.92
CA PRO A 296 -10.61 0.28 16.34
C PRO A 296 -11.28 1.58 15.86
N ASN A 297 -12.55 1.54 15.45
CA ASN A 297 -13.27 2.76 15.06
C ASN A 297 -13.55 3.66 16.27
N ASP A 298 -13.95 3.08 17.41
CA ASP A 298 -14.22 3.85 18.63
C ASP A 298 -12.92 4.47 19.13
N LEU A 299 -11.84 3.70 19.12
CA LEU A 299 -10.50 4.20 19.43
C LEU A 299 -10.10 5.36 18.53
N SER A 300 -10.26 5.23 17.20
CA SER A 300 -9.91 6.28 16.25
C SER A 300 -10.72 7.56 16.46
N THR A 301 -12.01 7.44 16.79
CA THR A 301 -12.88 8.58 17.08
C THR A 301 -12.44 9.33 18.35
N MET A 302 -12.12 8.61 19.42
CA MET A 302 -11.69 9.23 20.67
C MET A 302 -10.31 9.89 20.58
N LEU A 303 -9.39 9.27 19.82
CA LEU A 303 -8.10 9.85 19.56
C LEU A 303 -8.20 11.12 18.70
N ASP A 304 -9.12 11.16 17.74
CA ASP A 304 -9.39 12.38 16.94
C ASP A 304 -9.91 13.53 17.79
N GLU A 305 -10.79 13.27 18.78
CA GLU A 305 -11.22 14.25 19.76
C GLU A 305 -10.07 14.80 20.63
N ALA A 306 -9.02 13.99 20.83
CA ALA A 306 -7.79 14.38 21.50
C ALA A 306 -6.74 15.04 20.57
N GLY A 307 -7.09 15.27 19.29
CA GLY A 307 -6.21 15.88 18.29
C GLY A 307 -5.21 14.92 17.66
N VAL A 308 -5.40 13.59 17.80
CA VAL A 308 -4.52 12.56 17.24
C VAL A 308 -5.23 11.79 16.15
N ALA A 309 -4.82 11.98 14.89
CA ALA A 309 -5.39 11.29 13.74
C ALA A 309 -4.71 9.95 13.49
N ILE A 310 -5.47 8.85 13.62
CA ILE A 310 -5.06 7.51 13.20
C ILE A 310 -6.07 6.93 12.21
N ARG A 311 -5.69 5.89 11.50
CA ARG A 311 -6.61 5.17 10.63
C ARG A 311 -7.12 3.90 11.30
N SER A 312 -8.43 3.60 11.13
CA SER A 312 -9.05 2.34 11.54
C SER A 312 -9.61 1.56 10.36
N GLY A 313 -9.81 0.26 10.51
CA GLY A 313 -10.42 -0.63 9.53
C GLY A 313 -9.47 -1.69 8.95
N HIS A 314 -9.75 -2.14 7.72
CA HIS A 314 -8.95 -3.17 7.03
C HIS A 314 -7.71 -2.60 6.29
N HIS A 315 -7.52 -1.30 6.27
CA HIS A 315 -6.42 -0.61 5.54
C HIS A 315 -6.30 -1.03 4.07
N CYS A 316 -7.42 -1.35 3.43
CA CYS A 316 -7.49 -1.92 2.08
C CYS A 316 -6.72 -3.24 1.91
N ALA A 317 -6.64 -4.06 2.96
CA ALA A 317 -6.03 -5.39 2.99
C ALA A 317 -6.95 -6.36 3.76
N GLN A 318 -8.21 -6.47 3.33
CA GLN A 318 -9.20 -7.34 3.98
C GLN A 318 -8.80 -8.83 3.99
N PRO A 319 -8.20 -9.41 2.94
CA PRO A 319 -7.70 -10.78 2.97
C PRO A 319 -6.68 -11.02 4.09
N LEU A 320 -5.80 -10.05 4.36
CA LEU A 320 -4.86 -10.13 5.47
C LEU A 320 -5.56 -10.18 6.84
N HIS A 321 -6.59 -9.34 7.05
CA HIS A 321 -7.35 -9.34 8.30
C HIS A 321 -8.12 -10.67 8.50
N GLN A 322 -8.65 -11.25 7.42
CA GLN A 322 -9.25 -12.59 7.45
C GLN A 322 -8.21 -13.66 7.78
N TYR A 323 -7.03 -13.61 7.18
CA TYR A 323 -5.92 -14.53 7.46
C TYR A 323 -5.47 -14.46 8.93
N LEU A 324 -5.37 -13.26 9.50
CA LEU A 324 -5.04 -13.02 10.90
C LEU A 324 -6.20 -13.31 11.88
N ASN A 325 -7.39 -13.63 11.36
CA ASN A 325 -8.62 -13.85 12.12
C ASN A 325 -8.98 -12.66 13.03
N ILE A 326 -8.85 -11.44 12.50
CA ILE A 326 -9.21 -10.19 13.17
C ILE A 326 -10.20 -9.39 12.33
N SER A 327 -11.09 -8.65 12.99
CA SER A 327 -12.12 -7.87 12.29
C SER A 327 -11.55 -6.60 11.65
N SER A 328 -10.67 -5.92 12.34
CA SER A 328 -10.05 -4.65 11.92
C SER A 328 -8.91 -4.27 12.85
N THR A 329 -8.08 -3.31 12.44
CA THR A 329 -7.01 -2.73 13.27
C THR A 329 -7.08 -1.21 13.26
N ALA A 330 -6.52 -0.59 14.30
CA ALA A 330 -6.07 0.79 14.28
C ALA A 330 -4.64 0.82 13.71
N ARG A 331 -4.27 1.90 13.00
CA ARG A 331 -2.92 2.09 12.47
C ARG A 331 -2.42 3.49 12.73
N ALA A 332 -1.37 3.62 13.52
CA ALA A 332 -0.55 4.81 13.62
C ALA A 332 0.52 4.75 12.53
N SER A 333 0.71 5.84 11.79
CA SER A 333 1.69 5.96 10.72
C SER A 333 2.48 7.24 10.91
N LEU A 334 3.79 7.14 10.84
CA LEU A 334 4.72 8.25 10.97
C LEU A 334 5.39 8.54 9.63
N SER A 335 5.93 9.73 9.51
CA SER A 335 6.75 10.14 8.38
C SER A 335 7.85 11.08 8.88
N PHE A 336 8.79 11.43 8.02
CA PHE A 336 9.97 12.26 8.35
C PHE A 336 9.63 13.65 8.91
N TYR A 337 8.38 14.09 8.85
CA TYR A 337 7.93 15.36 9.45
C TYR A 337 7.31 15.19 10.84
N ASN A 338 7.15 13.96 11.35
CA ASN A 338 6.70 13.72 12.72
C ASN A 338 7.88 13.78 13.70
N THR A 339 7.55 13.96 14.98
CA THR A 339 8.50 14.11 16.08
C THR A 339 8.23 13.08 17.18
N ARG A 340 9.15 12.94 18.14
CA ARG A 340 8.91 12.15 19.35
C ARG A 340 7.77 12.71 20.19
N ASP A 341 7.58 14.05 20.18
CA ASP A 341 6.47 14.71 20.90
C ASP A 341 5.12 14.29 20.32
N ASP A 342 5.02 14.09 18.99
CA ASP A 342 3.80 13.56 18.36
C ASP A 342 3.50 12.12 18.83
N ILE A 343 4.53 11.31 18.99
CA ILE A 343 4.40 9.96 19.52
C ILE A 343 3.97 9.99 20.99
N ASP A 344 4.59 10.84 21.81
CA ASP A 344 4.23 10.98 23.22
C ASP A 344 2.79 11.49 23.40
N ALA A 345 2.35 12.43 22.56
CA ALA A 345 0.95 12.90 22.53
C ALA A 345 -0.01 11.74 22.15
N PHE A 346 0.33 10.97 21.11
CA PHE A 346 -0.43 9.78 20.73
C PHE A 346 -0.54 8.77 21.87
N ILE A 347 0.57 8.44 22.53
CA ILE A 347 0.62 7.46 23.63
C ILE A 347 -0.17 7.95 24.85
N ALA A 348 -0.09 9.25 25.17
CA ALA A 348 -0.89 9.84 26.26
C ALA A 348 -2.39 9.72 25.96
N ALA A 349 -2.82 10.16 24.78
CA ALA A 349 -4.22 10.06 24.34
C ALA A 349 -4.72 8.60 24.28
N LEU A 350 -3.86 7.66 23.83
CA LEU A 350 -4.19 6.23 23.79
C LEU A 350 -4.44 5.69 25.21
N LYS A 351 -3.58 5.98 26.17
CA LYS A 351 -3.74 5.55 27.57
C LYS A 351 -5.00 6.13 28.21
N GLU A 352 -5.23 7.43 28.06
CA GLU A 352 -6.44 8.08 28.55
C GLU A 352 -7.72 7.47 27.94
N THR A 353 -7.70 7.17 26.65
CA THR A 353 -8.80 6.51 25.97
C THR A 353 -9.08 5.11 26.52
N ILE A 354 -8.03 4.31 26.74
CA ILE A 354 -8.15 2.97 27.32
C ILE A 354 -8.73 3.06 28.74
N GLU A 355 -8.18 3.91 29.60
CA GLU A 355 -8.64 4.09 30.97
C GLU A 355 -10.11 4.55 31.02
N PHE A 356 -10.50 5.53 30.20
CA PHE A 356 -11.87 6.02 30.13
C PHE A 356 -12.87 4.91 29.76
N LEU A 357 -12.50 4.08 28.80
CA LEU A 357 -13.36 2.99 28.31
C LEU A 357 -13.46 1.83 29.29
N VAL A 358 -12.39 1.50 29.99
CA VAL A 358 -12.42 0.52 31.09
C VAL A 358 -13.40 0.99 32.18
N ILE A 359 -13.35 2.25 32.59
CA ILE A 359 -14.29 2.83 33.56
C ILE A 359 -15.76 2.78 33.07
N LEU A 360 -15.99 3.04 31.79
CA LEU A 360 -17.34 2.94 31.21
C LEU A 360 -17.86 1.49 31.13
N TRP A 361 -16.98 0.53 30.89
CA TRP A 361 -17.34 -0.87 30.89
C TRP A 361 -17.68 -1.40 32.29
N ASP A 362 -16.86 -1.06 33.29
CA ASP A 362 -17.14 -1.41 34.69
C ASP A 362 -18.48 -0.85 35.16
N LYS A 363 -18.77 0.41 34.83
CA LYS A 363 -20.09 1.02 35.15
C LYS A 363 -21.26 0.34 34.41
N ARG A 364 -21.06 -0.17 33.20
CA ARG A 364 -22.09 -0.95 32.46
C ARG A 364 -22.23 -2.35 33.01
N GLY A 365 -21.13 -3.00 33.38
CA GLY A 365 -21.12 -4.30 34.05
C GLY A 365 -21.87 -4.26 35.39
N VAL A 366 -21.60 -3.27 36.21
CA VAL A 366 -22.33 -3.04 37.49
C VAL A 366 -23.83 -2.79 37.23
N ARG A 367 -24.19 -1.96 36.24
CA ARG A 367 -25.61 -1.72 35.88
C ARG A 367 -26.31 -2.96 35.32
N SER A 368 -25.62 -3.82 34.60
CA SER A 368 -26.18 -5.07 34.08
C SER A 368 -26.41 -6.07 35.22
N GLN A 369 -25.49 -6.21 36.17
CA GLN A 369 -25.63 -7.03 37.37
C GLN A 369 -26.75 -6.52 38.29
N GLU A 370 -26.82 -5.21 38.54
CA GLU A 370 -27.95 -4.61 39.30
C GLU A 370 -29.28 -4.82 38.61
N SER A 371 -29.34 -4.73 37.28
CA SER A 371 -30.59 -5.01 36.52
C SER A 371 -31.01 -6.47 36.60
N GLU A 372 -30.06 -7.38 36.61
CA GLU A 372 -30.31 -8.82 36.75
C GLU A 372 -30.75 -9.20 38.17
N VAL A 373 -30.14 -8.61 39.19
CA VAL A 373 -30.54 -8.74 40.60
C VAL A 373 -31.96 -8.23 40.79
N ARG A 374 -32.27 -7.01 40.29
CA ARG A 374 -33.62 -6.44 40.34
C ARG A 374 -34.66 -7.29 39.58
N ARG A 375 -34.31 -7.92 38.49
CA ARG A 375 -35.16 -8.88 37.76
C ARG A 375 -35.45 -10.13 38.60
N LYS A 376 -34.39 -10.71 39.21
CA LYS A 376 -34.52 -11.89 40.10
C LYS A 376 -35.39 -11.57 41.34
N GLU A 377 -35.24 -10.41 41.94
CA GLU A 377 -36.07 -9.95 43.07
C GLU A 377 -37.54 -9.74 42.68
N ARG A 378 -37.81 -9.08 41.54
CA ARG A 378 -39.18 -8.91 41.02
C ARG A 378 -39.82 -10.25 40.69
N SER A 379 -39.09 -11.22 40.18
CA SER A 379 -39.59 -12.59 39.96
C SER A 379 -39.93 -13.30 41.27
N LYS A 380 -39.07 -13.18 42.30
CA LYS A 380 -39.33 -13.72 43.64
C LYS A 380 -40.57 -13.08 44.31
N ARG A 381 -40.75 -11.75 44.18
CA ARG A 381 -41.95 -11.06 44.71
C ARG A 381 -43.22 -11.43 43.97
N ARG A 382 -43.21 -11.68 42.67
CA ARG A 382 -44.35 -12.18 41.90
C ARG A 382 -44.73 -13.62 42.28
N LYS A 383 -43.74 -14.49 42.54
CA LYS A 383 -44.02 -15.85 43.02
C LYS A 383 -44.64 -15.86 44.41
N ARG A 384 -44.20 -15.01 45.34
CA ARG A 384 -44.80 -14.89 46.70
C ARG A 384 -46.21 -14.35 46.69
N ARG A 385 -46.58 -13.44 45.73
CA ARG A 385 -47.98 -12.95 45.60
C ARG A 385 -48.94 -13.93 44.93
N LYS A 386 -48.49 -15.04 44.36
CA LYS A 386 -49.34 -16.09 43.78
C LYS A 386 -49.63 -17.25 44.76
N ILE A 387 -49.06 -17.25 45.96
CA ILE A 387 -49.18 -18.29 46.97
C ILE A 387 -49.99 -17.74 48.16
N GLN A 388 -50.39 -16.50 48.17
CA GLN A 388 -51.41 -15.88 49.01
C GLN A 388 -52.71 -15.71 48.19
#